data_9e63d35c91598515a50a225e8cf8b3cc
#
_entry.id   9e63d35c91598515a50a225e8cf8b3cc
#
_cell.length_a   1.000
_cell.length_b   1.000
_cell.length_c   1.000
_cell.angle_alpha   90.00
_cell.angle_beta   90.00
_cell.angle_gamma   90.00
#
_symmetry.space_group_name_H-M   'P 1'
#
loop_
_entity.id
_entity.type
_entity.pdbx_description
1 polymer ?
#
loop_
_entity_poly.entity_id
_entity_poly.type
_entity_poly.pdbx_seq_one_letter_code
_entity_poly.pdbx_strand_id
1 'polypeptide(L)'
;MTGTPESLLKENERIDDLERNGYRIIQRKDGFCFGMDAVLLSGFAQVRKGEKVLDLGCGTGIIPILLEAKTEGSHFTGLEIQEEVADMARRSVKLNHLEEKISIISGDLKEGVKLFGAAVFDVVTSNPPYMNDAHGLKNPNERKAISRHEVCCTLEDVVRE
;
A
#
# COMPACT_ATOMS: atom_id res chain seq x y z
N MET A 1 21.09 -17.17 6.67
CA MET A 1 20.86 -17.63 5.28
C MET A 1 19.92 -16.66 4.61
N THR A 2 20.42 -15.83 3.73
CA THR A 2 19.61 -14.92 2.92
C THR A 2 18.97 -15.76 1.82
N GLY A 3 17.68 -16.05 1.95
CA GLY A 3 16.90 -16.71 0.88
C GLY A 3 16.98 -15.91 -0.42
N THR A 4 16.92 -16.60 -1.56
CA THR A 4 16.85 -15.91 -2.86
C THR A 4 15.56 -15.09 -2.92
N PRO A 5 15.54 -13.97 -3.67
CA PRO A 5 14.32 -13.15 -3.84
C PRO A 5 13.10 -13.98 -4.24
N GLU A 6 13.30 -14.99 -5.07
CA GLU A 6 12.26 -15.91 -5.54
C GLU A 6 11.64 -16.73 -4.41
N SER A 7 12.35 -16.97 -3.31
CA SER A 7 11.82 -17.69 -2.15
C SER A 7 10.71 -16.93 -1.40
N LEU A 8 10.56 -15.63 -1.68
CA LEU A 8 9.48 -14.79 -1.14
C LEU A 8 8.22 -14.82 -2.00
N LEU A 9 8.25 -15.39 -3.20
CA LEU A 9 7.10 -15.46 -4.10
C LEU A 9 6.17 -16.61 -3.76
N LYS A 10 4.88 -16.36 -3.89
CA LYS A 10 3.82 -17.37 -3.92
C LYS A 10 3.37 -17.62 -5.36
N GLU A 11 2.50 -18.62 -5.53
CA GLU A 11 1.90 -18.91 -6.83
C GLU A 11 1.21 -17.67 -7.41
N ASN A 12 1.32 -17.47 -8.72
CA ASN A 12 0.79 -16.31 -9.46
C ASN A 12 1.36 -14.94 -9.05
N GLU A 13 2.50 -14.91 -8.38
CA GLU A 13 3.20 -13.66 -8.07
C GLU A 13 4.40 -13.46 -8.98
N ARG A 14 4.84 -12.21 -9.08
CA ARG A 14 6.06 -11.78 -9.75
C ARG A 14 6.72 -10.65 -8.98
N ILE A 15 8.00 -10.42 -9.26
CA ILE A 15 8.75 -9.27 -8.77
C ILE A 15 8.87 -8.27 -9.91
N ASP A 16 8.49 -7.03 -9.64
CA ASP A 16 8.70 -5.89 -10.55
C ASP A 16 9.74 -4.94 -9.94
N ASP A 17 10.61 -4.38 -10.79
CA ASP A 17 11.58 -3.36 -10.40
C ASP A 17 10.91 -1.99 -10.33
N LEU A 18 11.19 -1.21 -9.29
CA LEU A 18 10.68 0.15 -9.14
C LEU A 18 11.59 1.20 -9.79
N GLU A 19 12.73 0.76 -10.34
CA GLU A 19 13.75 1.63 -10.94
C GLU A 19 14.15 2.81 -10.04
N ARG A 20 14.04 2.60 -8.74
CA ARG A 20 14.39 3.56 -7.70
C ARG A 20 15.11 2.86 -6.56
N ASN A 21 16.35 3.26 -6.25
CA ASN A 21 17.20 2.70 -5.21
C ASN A 21 17.43 1.17 -5.31
N GLY A 22 17.16 0.55 -6.46
CA GLY A 22 17.16 -0.89 -6.62
C GLY A 22 16.00 -1.60 -5.91
N TYR A 23 14.99 -0.85 -5.48
CA TYR A 23 13.82 -1.41 -4.81
C TYR A 23 12.90 -2.15 -5.77
N ARG A 24 12.31 -3.21 -5.26
CA ARG A 24 11.44 -4.13 -5.98
C ARG A 24 10.14 -4.34 -5.23
N ILE A 25 9.10 -4.75 -5.94
CA ILE A 25 7.79 -5.01 -5.37
C ILE A 25 7.24 -6.35 -5.85
N ILE A 26 6.56 -7.06 -4.97
CA ILE A 26 5.85 -8.29 -5.31
C ILE A 26 4.42 -7.92 -5.70
N GLN A 27 3.98 -8.44 -6.84
CA GLN A 27 2.62 -8.23 -7.35
C GLN A 27 2.03 -9.53 -7.90
N ARG A 28 0.70 -9.61 -7.94
CA ARG A 28 0.02 -10.72 -8.61
C ARG A 28 0.03 -10.51 -10.13
N LYS A 29 0.18 -11.60 -10.87
CA LYS A 29 0.13 -11.61 -12.34
C LYS A 29 -1.27 -11.35 -12.88
N ASP A 30 -2.28 -11.79 -12.13
CA ASP A 30 -3.71 -11.74 -12.46
C ASP A 30 -4.49 -10.71 -11.61
N GLY A 31 -3.79 -9.90 -10.82
CA GLY A 31 -4.37 -8.94 -9.89
C GLY A 31 -4.20 -7.49 -10.33
N PHE A 32 -4.70 -6.60 -9.47
CA PHE A 32 -4.45 -5.17 -9.61
C PHE A 32 -2.96 -4.89 -9.36
N CYS A 33 -2.32 -4.26 -10.33
CA CYS A 33 -0.97 -3.73 -10.18
C CYS A 33 -1.06 -2.23 -9.91
N PHE A 34 -0.08 -1.68 -9.19
CA PHE A 34 -0.03 -0.24 -8.98
C PHE A 34 0.03 0.51 -10.32
N GLY A 35 -0.64 1.66 -10.38
CA GLY A 35 -0.65 2.53 -11.55
C GLY A 35 0.29 3.72 -11.40
N MET A 36 0.33 4.55 -12.45
CA MET A 36 1.08 5.81 -12.47
C MET A 36 0.63 6.77 -11.36
N ASP A 37 -0.63 6.71 -10.94
CA ASP A 37 -1.21 7.49 -9.85
C ASP A 37 -0.48 7.30 -8.51
N ALA A 38 -0.11 6.08 -8.16
CA ALA A 38 0.70 5.80 -6.96
C ALA A 38 2.10 6.44 -7.04
N VAL A 39 2.71 6.39 -8.22
CA VAL A 39 4.03 7.02 -8.48
C VAL A 39 3.92 8.53 -8.37
N LEU A 40 2.90 9.13 -8.97
CA LEU A 40 2.63 10.56 -8.91
C LEU A 40 2.33 11.03 -7.47
N LEU A 41 1.49 10.31 -6.74
CA LEU A 41 1.17 10.61 -5.34
C LEU A 41 2.44 10.59 -4.48
N SER A 42 3.29 9.58 -4.64
CA SER A 42 4.56 9.50 -3.90
C SER A 42 5.55 10.61 -4.27
N GLY A 43 5.41 11.20 -5.44
CA GLY A 43 6.19 12.38 -5.86
C GLY A 43 5.60 13.70 -5.37
N PHE A 44 4.29 13.76 -5.19
CA PHE A 44 3.56 14.94 -4.72
C PHE A 44 3.60 15.09 -3.19
N ALA A 45 3.55 13.98 -2.47
CA ALA A 45 3.54 13.99 -1.01
C ALA A 45 4.85 14.58 -0.45
N GLN A 46 4.70 15.56 0.42
CA GLN A 46 5.81 16.23 1.09
C GLN A 46 6.01 15.59 2.46
N VAL A 47 7.12 14.91 2.63
CA VAL A 47 7.52 14.31 3.91
C VAL A 47 8.86 14.92 4.33
N ARG A 48 8.86 15.57 5.49
CA ARG A 48 10.05 16.20 6.04
C ARG A 48 10.87 15.18 6.83
N LYS A 49 12.11 15.54 7.08
CA LYS A 49 13.00 14.71 7.90
C LYS A 49 12.39 14.41 9.28
N GLY A 50 12.34 13.12 9.61
CA GLY A 50 11.86 12.65 10.91
C GLY A 50 10.36 12.48 11.03
N GLU A 51 9.56 12.91 10.05
CA GLU A 51 8.11 12.73 10.04
C GLU A 51 7.70 11.26 9.90
N LYS A 52 6.55 10.92 10.48
CA LYS A 52 5.92 9.61 10.38
C LYS A 52 4.77 9.66 9.38
N VAL A 53 4.72 8.65 8.51
CA VAL A 53 3.73 8.59 7.43
C VAL A 53 2.82 7.39 7.61
N LEU A 54 1.53 7.58 7.34
CA LEU A 54 0.53 6.53 7.23
C LEU A 54 -0.04 6.52 5.80
N ASP A 55 -0.07 5.36 5.18
CA ASP A 55 -0.74 5.12 3.91
C ASP A 55 -1.98 4.25 4.11
N LEU A 56 -3.16 4.83 3.93
CA LEU A 56 -4.45 4.17 4.09
C LEU A 56 -4.83 3.40 2.82
N GLY A 57 -5.08 2.10 2.96
CA GLY A 57 -5.30 1.21 1.82
C GLY A 57 -4.03 1.01 1.01
N CYS A 58 -2.94 0.64 1.67
CA CYS A 58 -1.60 0.64 1.05
C CYS A 58 -1.42 -0.42 -0.05
N GLY A 59 -2.36 -1.35 -0.21
CA GLY A 59 -2.25 -2.41 -1.20
C GLY A 59 -0.96 -3.19 -1.06
N THR A 60 -0.22 -3.34 -2.14
CA THR A 60 1.07 -4.04 -2.18
C THR A 60 2.23 -3.29 -1.52
N GLY A 61 1.96 -2.12 -0.92
CA GLY A 61 2.96 -1.31 -0.22
C GLY A 61 3.77 -0.37 -1.11
N ILE A 62 3.29 -0.08 -2.31
CA ILE A 62 4.02 0.75 -3.29
C ILE A 62 4.30 2.16 -2.75
N ILE A 63 3.32 2.84 -2.15
CA ILE A 63 3.49 4.22 -1.68
C ILE A 63 4.47 4.28 -0.50
N PRO A 64 4.34 3.49 0.57
CA PRO A 64 5.34 3.43 1.64
C PRO A 64 6.76 3.18 1.14
N ILE A 65 6.97 2.23 0.21
CA ILE A 65 8.29 1.91 -0.34
C ILE A 65 8.84 3.09 -1.18
N LEU A 66 8.02 3.71 -2.01
CA LEU A 66 8.45 4.87 -2.81
C LEU A 66 8.71 6.10 -1.96
N LEU A 67 7.93 6.35 -0.91
CA LEU A 67 8.15 7.47 0.01
C LEU A 67 9.43 7.29 0.83
N GLU A 68 9.72 6.06 1.26
CA GLU A 68 11.00 5.77 1.90
C GLU A 68 12.19 6.07 0.97
N ALA A 69 12.08 5.67 -0.30
CA ALA A 69 13.13 5.91 -1.30
C ALA A 69 13.32 7.39 -1.69
N LYS A 70 12.30 8.22 -1.52
CA LYS A 70 12.26 9.61 -2.02
C LYS A 70 12.39 10.67 -0.93
N THR A 71 12.20 10.31 0.34
CA THR A 71 12.08 11.27 1.44
C THR A 71 12.95 10.89 2.64
N GLU A 72 13.04 11.76 3.62
CA GLU A 72 13.77 11.53 4.87
C GLU A 72 12.82 11.27 6.07
N GLY A 73 11.63 10.72 5.81
CA GLY A 73 10.71 10.29 6.86
C GLY A 73 11.34 9.29 7.84
N SER A 74 10.92 9.30 9.08
CA SER A 74 11.48 8.40 10.09
C SER A 74 10.89 7.00 10.04
N HIS A 75 9.59 6.90 9.75
CA HIS A 75 8.88 5.63 9.65
C HIS A 75 7.64 5.74 8.76
N PHE A 76 7.37 4.68 8.01
CA PHE A 76 6.25 4.59 7.07
C PHE A 76 5.37 3.41 7.45
N THR A 77 4.08 3.67 7.66
CA THR A 77 3.11 2.62 8.02
C THR A 77 2.12 2.48 6.88
N GLY A 78 1.89 1.26 6.42
CA GLY A 78 0.81 0.92 5.50
C GLY A 78 -0.30 0.18 6.23
N LEU A 79 -1.55 0.57 6.00
CA LEU A 79 -2.74 -0.11 6.50
C LEU A 79 -3.51 -0.72 5.34
N GLU A 80 -3.73 -2.02 5.37
CA GLU A 80 -4.43 -2.76 4.32
C GLU A 80 -5.42 -3.75 4.93
N ILE A 81 -6.67 -3.71 4.46
CA ILE A 81 -7.75 -4.55 5.00
C ILE A 81 -7.67 -6.01 4.54
N GLN A 82 -7.13 -6.24 3.34
CA GLN A 82 -6.99 -7.59 2.79
C GLN A 82 -5.70 -8.24 3.28
N GLU A 83 -5.82 -9.24 4.15
CA GLU A 83 -4.65 -9.90 4.75
C GLU A 83 -3.69 -10.50 3.69
N GLU A 84 -4.21 -11.07 2.60
CA GLU A 84 -3.37 -11.61 1.53
C GLU A 84 -2.53 -10.54 0.84
N VAL A 85 -3.09 -9.34 0.67
CA VAL A 85 -2.41 -8.20 0.07
C VAL A 85 -1.42 -7.58 1.05
N ALA A 86 -1.81 -7.47 2.33
CA ALA A 86 -0.92 -7.01 3.40
C ALA A 86 0.29 -7.95 3.57
N ASP A 87 0.09 -9.27 3.47
CA ASP A 87 1.20 -10.24 3.48
C ASP A 87 2.14 -10.02 2.29
N MET A 88 1.61 -9.78 1.10
CA MET A 88 2.41 -9.46 -0.09
C MET A 88 3.23 -8.18 0.11
N ALA A 89 2.62 -7.15 0.70
CA ALA A 89 3.31 -5.91 1.05
C ALA A 89 4.44 -6.14 2.08
N ARG A 90 4.21 -6.93 3.13
CA ARG A 90 5.26 -7.29 4.11
C ARG A 90 6.43 -8.03 3.46
N ARG A 91 6.14 -8.93 2.51
CA ARG A 91 7.20 -9.62 1.76
C ARG A 91 7.95 -8.67 0.81
N SER A 92 7.29 -7.67 0.25
CA SER A 92 7.94 -6.61 -0.52
C SER A 92 8.85 -5.75 0.35
N VAL A 93 8.42 -5.40 1.56
CA VAL A 93 9.25 -4.69 2.55
C VAL A 93 10.51 -5.52 2.89
N LYS A 94 10.33 -6.81 3.18
CA LYS A 94 11.44 -7.74 3.45
C LYS A 94 12.37 -7.93 2.26
N LEU A 95 11.84 -7.98 1.04
CA LEU A 95 12.61 -8.08 -0.19
C LEU A 95 13.62 -6.94 -0.36
N ASN A 96 13.27 -5.76 0.16
CA ASN A 96 14.09 -4.55 0.11
C ASN A 96 14.86 -4.28 1.41
N HIS A 97 14.79 -5.14 2.42
CA HIS A 97 15.42 -4.97 3.74
C HIS A 97 14.99 -3.68 4.46
N LEU A 98 13.69 -3.37 4.40
CA LEU A 98 13.09 -2.14 4.94
C LEU A 98 12.24 -2.38 6.20
N GLU A 99 12.36 -3.52 6.86
CA GLU A 99 11.54 -3.92 8.02
C GLU A 99 11.67 -2.94 9.20
N GLU A 100 12.80 -2.28 9.34
CA GLU A 100 13.01 -1.26 10.39
C GLU A 100 12.39 0.10 10.04
N LYS A 101 12.10 0.34 8.76
CA LYS A 101 11.58 1.62 8.24
C LYS A 101 10.11 1.58 7.89
N ILE A 102 9.60 0.41 7.50
CA ILE A 102 8.23 0.24 7.00
C ILE A 102 7.53 -0.85 7.78
N SER A 103 6.35 -0.52 8.31
CA SER A 103 5.44 -1.47 8.94
C SER A 103 4.16 -1.61 8.12
N ILE A 104 3.74 -2.85 7.85
CA ILE A 104 2.46 -3.12 7.18
C ILE A 104 1.52 -3.79 8.19
N ILE A 105 0.43 -3.12 8.45
CA ILE A 105 -0.61 -3.53 9.40
C ILE A 105 -1.84 -3.98 8.62
N SER A 106 -2.39 -5.11 9.01
CA SER A 106 -3.68 -5.58 8.49
C SER A 106 -4.80 -5.03 9.36
N GLY A 107 -5.75 -4.34 8.75
CA GLY A 107 -6.86 -3.74 9.49
C GLY A 107 -7.74 -2.85 8.63
N ASP A 108 -8.91 -2.50 9.17
CA ASP A 108 -9.84 -1.57 8.56
C ASP A 108 -9.41 -0.13 8.86
N LEU A 109 -9.34 0.72 7.83
CA LEU A 109 -9.03 2.13 8.00
C LEU A 109 -10.02 2.86 8.92
N LYS A 110 -11.28 2.42 8.98
CA LYS A 110 -12.30 2.95 9.91
C LYS A 110 -11.98 2.72 11.39
N GLU A 111 -11.00 1.91 11.67
CA GLU A 111 -10.48 1.67 13.02
C GLU A 111 -9.09 2.33 13.23
N GLY A 112 -8.67 3.23 12.34
CA GLY A 112 -7.34 3.83 12.34
C GLY A 112 -6.96 4.45 13.67
N VAL A 113 -7.82 5.30 14.23
CA VAL A 113 -7.60 5.91 15.55
C VAL A 113 -7.51 4.87 16.67
N LYS A 114 -8.30 3.80 16.59
CA LYS A 114 -8.26 2.70 17.58
C LYS A 114 -6.98 1.89 17.48
N LEU A 115 -6.49 1.68 16.26
CA LEU A 115 -5.29 0.89 15.97
C LEU A 115 -4.00 1.64 16.34
N PHE A 116 -3.95 2.93 16.05
CA PHE A 116 -2.71 3.72 16.15
C PHE A 116 -2.76 4.81 17.22
N GLY A 117 -3.93 5.25 17.64
CA GLY A 117 -4.12 6.46 18.44
C GLY A 117 -4.30 7.71 17.56
N ALA A 118 -4.79 8.77 18.17
CA ALA A 118 -4.99 10.06 17.49
C ALA A 118 -3.67 10.82 17.34
N ALA A 119 -3.51 11.55 16.24
CA ALA A 119 -2.40 12.47 15.98
C ALA A 119 -1.00 11.81 16.08
N VAL A 120 -0.88 10.56 15.67
CA VAL A 120 0.39 9.80 15.72
C VAL A 120 1.24 10.02 14.46
N PHE A 121 0.60 10.33 13.33
CA PHE A 121 1.25 10.52 12.05
C PHE A 121 1.28 11.99 11.64
N ASP A 122 2.34 12.40 10.98
CA ASP A 122 2.53 13.76 10.47
C ASP A 122 1.98 13.91 9.05
N VAL A 123 2.03 12.84 8.27
CA VAL A 123 1.56 12.78 6.88
C VAL A 123 0.69 11.54 6.69
N VAL A 124 -0.45 11.74 6.05
CA VAL A 124 -1.35 10.64 5.66
C VAL A 124 -1.54 10.67 4.16
N THR A 125 -1.37 9.53 3.51
CA THR A 125 -1.64 9.33 2.09
C THR A 125 -2.75 8.29 1.92
N SER A 126 -3.46 8.38 0.81
CA SER A 126 -4.41 7.34 0.40
C SER A 126 -4.58 7.38 -1.11
N ASN A 127 -4.52 6.22 -1.73
CA ASN A 127 -4.82 6.03 -3.15
C ASN A 127 -5.91 4.96 -3.31
N PRO A 128 -7.15 5.27 -2.90
CA PRO A 128 -8.25 4.31 -2.94
C PRO A 128 -8.68 4.01 -4.38
N PRO A 129 -9.33 2.87 -4.64
CA PRO A 129 -9.87 2.57 -5.96
C PRO A 129 -10.95 3.59 -6.36
N TYR A 130 -10.77 4.21 -7.53
CA TYR A 130 -11.65 5.28 -8.05
C TYR A 130 -12.81 4.72 -8.86
N MET A 131 -13.76 4.06 -8.24
CA MET A 131 -14.94 3.57 -8.98
C MET A 131 -16.21 3.99 -8.24
N ASN A 132 -16.99 4.84 -8.90
CA ASN A 132 -18.34 5.16 -8.48
C ASN A 132 -19.28 4.03 -8.90
N ASP A 133 -20.25 3.69 -8.08
CA ASP A 133 -21.35 2.73 -8.35
C ASP A 133 -22.09 2.96 -9.68
N ALA A 134 -21.94 4.16 -10.28
CA ALA A 134 -22.65 4.59 -11.49
C ALA A 134 -22.05 4.04 -12.80
N HIS A 135 -20.83 3.53 -12.81
CA HIS A 135 -20.18 2.99 -14.01
C HIS A 135 -20.11 1.46 -13.96
N GLY A 136 -21.24 0.84 -14.35
CA GLY A 136 -21.36 -0.61 -14.41
C GLY A 136 -20.25 -1.27 -15.23
N LEU A 137 -19.34 -1.94 -14.55
CA LEU A 137 -18.40 -2.84 -15.19
C LEU A 137 -19.12 -4.00 -15.84
N LYS A 138 -18.78 -4.28 -17.09
CA LYS A 138 -19.42 -5.33 -17.88
C LYS A 138 -18.95 -6.74 -17.51
N ASN A 139 -17.85 -6.87 -16.75
CA ASN A 139 -17.25 -8.15 -16.41
C ASN A 139 -17.50 -8.51 -14.93
N PRO A 140 -18.15 -9.68 -14.64
CA PRO A 140 -18.41 -10.11 -13.26
C PRO A 140 -17.17 -10.34 -12.41
N ASN A 141 -16.03 -10.68 -13.02
CA ASN A 141 -14.77 -10.90 -12.31
C ASN A 141 -14.12 -9.58 -11.89
N GLU A 142 -14.23 -8.54 -12.71
CA GLU A 142 -13.80 -7.18 -12.36
C GLU A 142 -14.68 -6.60 -11.26
N ARG A 143 -16.00 -6.83 -11.31
CA ARG A 143 -16.93 -6.43 -10.24
C ARG A 143 -16.56 -7.03 -8.89
N LYS A 144 -16.18 -8.31 -8.83
CA LYS A 144 -15.80 -8.98 -7.58
C LYS A 144 -14.48 -8.45 -7.00
N ALA A 145 -13.51 -8.11 -7.83
CA ALA A 145 -12.24 -7.54 -7.38
C ALA A 145 -12.42 -6.11 -6.86
N ILE A 146 -13.22 -5.31 -7.55
CA ILE A 146 -13.45 -3.89 -7.26
C ILE A 146 -14.45 -3.71 -6.12
N SER A 147 -15.55 -4.48 -6.09
CA SER A 147 -16.53 -4.39 -5.01
C SER A 147 -15.97 -4.77 -3.63
N ARG A 148 -14.91 -5.55 -3.57
CA ARG A 148 -14.19 -5.81 -2.30
C ARG A 148 -13.49 -4.56 -1.78
N HIS A 149 -13.04 -3.65 -2.64
CA HIS A 149 -12.42 -2.39 -2.25
C HIS A 149 -13.45 -1.30 -1.94
N GLU A 150 -14.50 -1.16 -2.75
CA GLU A 150 -15.57 -0.16 -2.55
C GLU A 150 -16.46 -0.43 -1.33
N VAL A 151 -16.68 -1.70 -1.01
CA VAL A 151 -17.45 -2.09 0.20
C VAL A 151 -16.69 -1.76 1.49
N CYS A 152 -15.38 -1.55 1.41
CA CYS A 152 -14.55 -1.38 2.59
C CYS A 152 -14.42 0.08 3.06
N CYS A 153 -14.48 1.08 2.17
CA CYS A 153 -14.41 2.49 2.56
C CYS A 153 -14.97 3.45 1.51
N THR A 154 -15.46 4.58 1.99
CA THR A 154 -15.86 5.73 1.18
C THR A 154 -14.81 6.84 1.33
N LEU A 155 -14.88 7.88 0.47
CA LEU A 155 -14.05 9.07 0.62
C LEU A 155 -14.25 9.75 1.99
N GLU A 156 -15.50 9.74 2.48
CA GLU A 156 -15.83 10.29 3.81
C GLU A 156 -15.12 9.51 4.93
N ASP A 157 -15.06 8.17 4.83
CA ASP A 157 -14.33 7.34 5.78
C ASP A 157 -12.83 7.68 5.80
N VAL A 158 -12.21 7.87 4.62
CA VAL A 158 -10.80 8.26 4.51
C VAL A 158 -10.51 9.63 5.11
N VAL A 159 -11.41 10.60 4.95
CA VAL A 159 -11.23 11.96 5.44
C VAL A 159 -11.48 12.07 6.96
N ARG A 160 -12.29 11.17 7.51
CA ARG A 160 -12.65 11.18 8.94
C ARG A 160 -11.55 10.64 9.84
N GLU A 161 -10.72 9.69 9.36
CA GLU A 161 -9.62 9.06 10.09
C GLU A 161 -8.32 9.89 10.03
#